data_6db2e3272b300392036e1219bd5fb4ba
#
_entry.id   6db2e3272b300392036e1219bd5fb4ba
#
_cell.length_a   1.000
_cell.length_b   1.000
_cell.length_c   1.000
_cell.angle_alpha   90.00
_cell.angle_beta   90.00
_cell.angle_gamma   90.00
#
_symmetry.space_group_name_H-M   'P 1'
#
loop_
_entity.id
_entity.type
_entity.pdbx_description
1 polymer ?
#
loop_
_entity_poly.entity_id
_entity_poly.type
_entity_poly.pdbx_seq_one_letter_code
_entity_poly.pdbx_strand_id
1 'polypeptide(L)'
;TESREISILYHSASASVDANSVSCPTPVTVPVSENEFAHGFFYPPQNTNFDGSPADLPPLIVKSHGGPTGQTTAAFNVKIQYWTSRGFAVLDMNYRGSTGFSRAYRRRLKGAWGCIDVEDCAAGARWLSNQGWVDPQRMAMSGGSAGGYTTLCALTFDNCFSAGASHYGIGDLSALATDTHKFESRYLDGLIGPWPEAEADYRARSPLHHAEGLDCPV
;
A
#
# COMPACT_ATOMS: atom_id res chain seq x y z
N THR A 1 15.95 -10.48 45.79
CA THR A 1 15.68 -10.11 44.36
C THR A 1 14.95 -11.28 43.71
N GLU A 2 13.61 -11.17 43.59
CA GLU A 2 12.81 -12.15 42.87
C GLU A 2 13.23 -12.14 41.40
N SER A 3 13.61 -13.31 40.87
CA SER A 3 13.87 -13.47 39.44
C SER A 3 12.56 -13.26 38.70
N ARG A 4 12.50 -12.21 37.85
CA ARG A 4 11.37 -12.02 36.95
C ARG A 4 11.57 -12.98 35.78
N GLU A 5 10.99 -14.14 35.86
CA GLU A 5 10.98 -15.13 34.79
C GLU A 5 9.89 -14.78 33.79
N ILE A 6 10.28 -14.61 32.50
CA ILE A 6 9.34 -14.36 31.43
C ILE A 6 8.96 -15.69 30.84
N SER A 7 7.68 -16.05 30.86
CA SER A 7 7.14 -17.24 30.22
C SER A 7 6.25 -16.87 29.05
N ILE A 8 6.39 -17.59 27.90
CA ILE A 8 5.52 -17.45 26.76
C ILE A 8 4.27 -18.29 27.01
N LEU A 9 3.11 -17.64 27.14
CA LEU A 9 1.84 -18.31 27.38
C LEU A 9 1.19 -18.83 26.09
N TYR A 10 1.43 -18.15 24.96
CA TYR A 10 0.84 -18.49 23.67
C TYR A 10 1.67 -17.95 22.52
N HIS A 11 1.80 -18.72 21.45
CA HIS A 11 2.35 -18.28 20.17
C HIS A 11 1.20 -17.99 19.18
N SER A 12 1.14 -16.79 18.65
CA SER A 12 0.08 -16.36 17.72
C SER A 12 0.18 -17.01 16.33
N ALA A 13 1.33 -17.58 15.97
CA ALA A 13 1.57 -18.29 14.73
C ALA A 13 2.44 -19.53 14.96
N SER A 14 2.07 -20.62 14.29
CA SER A 14 2.81 -21.89 14.31
C SER A 14 3.42 -22.24 12.93
N ALA A 15 3.36 -21.32 11.96
CA ALA A 15 3.90 -21.58 10.63
C ALA A 15 5.42 -21.70 10.68
N SER A 16 5.93 -22.87 10.32
CA SER A 16 7.35 -23.09 10.07
C SER A 16 7.64 -22.61 8.64
N VAL A 17 8.41 -21.52 8.51
CA VAL A 17 8.91 -21.04 7.23
C VAL A 17 10.40 -21.28 7.19
N ASP A 18 10.90 -21.85 6.08
CA ASP A 18 12.33 -21.98 5.86
C ASP A 18 12.97 -20.58 5.81
N ALA A 19 13.88 -20.33 6.74
CA ALA A 19 14.56 -19.04 6.86
C ALA A 19 15.28 -18.61 5.56
N ASN A 20 15.77 -19.57 4.77
CA ASN A 20 16.44 -19.28 3.51
C ASN A 20 15.47 -18.88 2.38
N SER A 21 14.17 -19.17 2.54
CA SER A 21 13.09 -18.76 1.63
C SER A 21 12.39 -17.46 2.08
N VAL A 22 12.92 -16.81 3.13
CA VAL A 22 12.37 -15.54 3.61
C VAL A 22 12.99 -14.38 2.84
N SER A 23 12.15 -13.63 2.13
CA SER A 23 12.55 -12.36 1.53
C SER A 23 12.71 -11.29 2.61
N CYS A 24 13.90 -10.73 2.72
CA CYS A 24 14.22 -9.66 3.66
C CYS A 24 13.91 -8.29 3.03
N PRO A 25 13.25 -7.37 3.77
CA PRO A 25 12.92 -6.06 3.26
C PRO A 25 14.17 -5.18 3.09
N THR A 26 14.25 -4.49 1.96
CA THR A 26 15.20 -3.39 1.73
C THR A 26 14.42 -2.07 1.84
N PRO A 27 14.77 -1.16 2.76
CA PRO A 27 14.16 0.16 2.80
C PRO A 27 14.45 0.92 1.51
N VAL A 28 13.42 1.51 0.92
CA VAL A 28 13.55 2.33 -0.27
C VAL A 28 13.03 3.75 -0.02
N THR A 29 13.68 4.72 -0.69
CA THR A 29 13.26 6.12 -0.72
C THR A 29 13.04 6.49 -2.17
N VAL A 30 11.79 6.77 -2.51
CA VAL A 30 11.31 7.01 -3.87
C VAL A 30 11.16 8.51 -4.06
N PRO A 31 11.84 9.12 -5.03
CA PRO A 31 11.58 10.51 -5.39
C PRO A 31 10.20 10.62 -6.05
N VAL A 32 9.35 11.50 -5.53
CA VAL A 32 7.98 11.73 -6.04
C VAL A 32 7.82 13.10 -6.66
N SER A 33 8.68 14.05 -6.27
CA SER A 33 8.84 15.35 -6.92
C SER A 33 10.26 15.90 -6.63
N GLU A 34 10.57 17.11 -7.08
CA GLU A 34 11.92 17.68 -7.03
C GLU A 34 12.56 17.64 -5.63
N ASN A 35 11.78 17.81 -4.55
CA ASN A 35 12.27 17.81 -3.17
C ASN A 35 11.42 16.96 -2.22
N GLU A 36 10.60 16.05 -2.75
CA GLU A 36 9.75 15.20 -1.95
C GLU A 36 10.00 13.72 -2.23
N PHE A 37 9.91 12.94 -1.17
CA PHE A 37 10.16 11.50 -1.21
C PHE A 37 9.04 10.76 -0.51
N ALA A 38 8.69 9.59 -1.08
CA ALA A 38 7.93 8.57 -0.40
C ALA A 38 8.87 7.45 0.08
N HIS A 39 8.41 6.65 1.03
CA HIS A 39 9.20 5.57 1.60
C HIS A 39 8.46 4.24 1.47
N GLY A 40 9.20 3.14 1.55
CA GLY A 40 8.63 1.80 1.52
C GLY A 40 9.65 0.73 1.84
N PHE A 41 9.19 -0.50 1.79
CA PHE A 41 10.02 -1.68 1.91
C PHE A 41 9.88 -2.52 0.64
N PHE A 42 11.00 -2.73 -0.04
CA PHE A 42 11.07 -3.62 -1.20
C PHE A 42 11.48 -5.01 -0.76
N TYR A 43 10.73 -6.00 -1.22
CA TYR A 43 10.98 -7.42 -0.98
C TYR A 43 11.21 -8.10 -2.34
N PRO A 44 12.44 -8.54 -2.66
CA PRO A 44 12.69 -9.31 -3.87
C PRO A 44 12.06 -10.71 -3.79
N PRO A 45 11.83 -11.39 -4.92
CA PRO A 45 11.51 -12.81 -4.90
C PRO A 45 12.59 -13.62 -4.15
N GLN A 46 12.16 -14.59 -3.35
CA GLN A 46 13.08 -15.46 -2.60
C GLN A 46 12.49 -16.86 -2.46
N ASN A 47 13.20 -17.86 -3.01
CA ASN A 47 12.86 -19.28 -2.88
C ASN A 47 14.13 -20.13 -3.00
N THR A 48 14.29 -21.13 -2.14
CA THR A 48 15.47 -22.02 -2.15
C THR A 48 15.46 -23.08 -3.24
N ASN A 49 14.27 -23.37 -3.80
CA ASN A 49 14.09 -24.48 -4.75
C ASN A 49 13.86 -24.01 -6.18
N PHE A 50 13.64 -22.70 -6.39
CA PHE A 50 13.31 -22.14 -7.69
C PHE A 50 14.03 -20.80 -7.89
N ASP A 51 14.75 -20.68 -8.99
CA ASP A 51 15.35 -19.44 -9.47
C ASP A 51 14.64 -18.99 -10.74
N GLY A 52 14.39 -17.68 -10.85
CA GLY A 52 13.95 -17.08 -12.11
C GLY A 52 15.10 -17.01 -13.14
N SER A 53 14.75 -16.91 -14.42
CA SER A 53 15.77 -16.58 -15.43
C SER A 53 16.35 -15.19 -15.14
N PRO A 54 17.67 -15.00 -15.21
CA PRO A 54 18.27 -13.67 -15.02
C PRO A 54 17.77 -12.60 -15.99
N ALA A 55 17.18 -13.01 -17.10
CA ALA A 55 16.61 -12.11 -18.11
C ALA A 55 15.11 -11.81 -17.87
N ASP A 56 14.45 -12.51 -16.93
CA ASP A 56 13.03 -12.37 -16.65
C ASP A 56 12.84 -11.58 -15.35
N LEU A 57 12.57 -10.29 -15.47
CA LEU A 57 12.30 -9.42 -14.33
C LEU A 57 11.02 -9.88 -13.61
N PRO A 58 10.98 -9.88 -12.27
CA PRO A 58 9.80 -10.33 -11.53
C PRO A 58 8.61 -9.39 -11.70
N PRO A 59 7.37 -9.92 -11.70
CA PRO A 59 6.18 -9.11 -11.54
C PRO A 59 6.18 -8.44 -10.17
N LEU A 60 5.57 -7.25 -10.08
CA LEU A 60 5.49 -6.44 -8.86
C LEU A 60 4.08 -6.44 -8.27
N ILE A 61 3.98 -6.57 -6.97
CA ILE A 61 2.79 -6.21 -6.20
C ILE A 61 3.11 -5.02 -5.32
N VAL A 62 2.48 -3.88 -5.58
CA VAL A 62 2.52 -2.73 -4.66
C VAL A 62 1.42 -2.90 -3.62
N LYS A 63 1.79 -2.77 -2.35
CA LYS A 63 0.85 -2.81 -1.23
C LYS A 63 0.68 -1.43 -0.63
N SER A 64 -0.58 -1.06 -0.38
CA SER A 64 -0.98 0.12 0.35
C SER A 64 -1.59 -0.28 1.70
N HIS A 65 -1.06 0.29 2.79
CA HIS A 65 -1.60 0.03 4.12
C HIS A 65 -2.93 0.74 4.36
N GLY A 66 -3.70 0.25 5.32
CA GLY A 66 -4.93 0.89 5.79
C GLY A 66 -4.70 2.05 6.75
N GLY A 67 -5.78 2.62 7.21
CA GLY A 67 -5.79 3.74 8.15
C GLY A 67 -6.60 4.93 7.65
N PRO A 68 -6.15 5.79 6.74
CA PRO A 68 -4.88 5.87 5.98
C PRO A 68 -3.70 6.41 6.78
N THR A 69 -3.90 6.93 7.99
CA THR A 69 -2.85 7.48 8.86
C THR A 69 -2.12 6.38 9.67
N GLY A 70 -1.88 5.23 9.06
CA GLY A 70 -1.10 4.13 9.59
C GLY A 70 0.34 4.12 9.09
N GLN A 71 0.96 2.95 9.14
CA GLN A 71 2.25 2.66 8.49
C GLN A 71 2.40 1.16 8.27
N THR A 72 3.27 0.79 7.31
CA THR A 72 3.84 -0.55 7.26
C THR A 72 5.22 -0.58 7.90
N THR A 73 5.64 -1.76 8.33
CA THR A 73 6.92 -1.98 9.02
C THR A 73 7.66 -3.16 8.38
N ALA A 74 8.96 -3.26 8.66
CA ALA A 74 9.80 -4.37 8.23
C ALA A 74 9.55 -5.69 9.00
N ALA A 75 8.49 -5.77 9.81
CA ALA A 75 8.16 -6.99 10.55
C ALA A 75 7.80 -8.14 9.60
N PHE A 76 8.13 -9.37 10.01
CA PHE A 76 7.81 -10.57 9.25
C PHE A 76 6.31 -10.63 8.94
N ASN A 77 5.98 -10.80 7.66
CA ASN A 77 4.61 -10.85 7.17
C ASN A 77 4.43 -12.04 6.22
N VAL A 78 3.72 -13.06 6.67
CA VAL A 78 3.50 -14.30 5.92
C VAL A 78 2.80 -14.06 4.57
N LYS A 79 1.95 -13.01 4.45
CA LYS A 79 1.29 -12.68 3.19
C LYS A 79 2.28 -12.13 2.16
N ILE A 80 3.29 -11.38 2.60
CA ILE A 80 4.39 -10.94 1.72
C ILE A 80 5.22 -12.15 1.31
N GLN A 81 5.59 -13.03 2.25
CA GLN A 81 6.38 -14.22 1.97
C GLN A 81 5.67 -15.21 1.03
N TYR A 82 4.34 -15.26 1.08
CA TYR A 82 3.55 -16.04 0.14
C TYR A 82 3.82 -15.62 -1.32
N TRP A 83 3.87 -14.32 -1.59
CA TRP A 83 4.10 -13.79 -2.93
C TRP A 83 5.56 -13.88 -3.33
N THR A 84 6.49 -13.50 -2.45
CA THR A 84 7.92 -13.50 -2.77
C THR A 84 8.46 -14.91 -3.02
N SER A 85 7.93 -15.92 -2.30
CA SER A 85 8.30 -17.33 -2.56
C SER A 85 7.74 -17.87 -3.87
N ARG A 86 6.88 -17.14 -4.58
CA ARG A 86 6.28 -17.50 -5.87
C ARG A 86 6.78 -16.65 -7.04
N GLY A 87 7.89 -15.95 -6.83
CA GLY A 87 8.56 -15.18 -7.87
C GLY A 87 8.06 -13.76 -8.05
N PHE A 88 7.18 -13.27 -7.16
CA PHE A 88 6.75 -11.87 -7.17
C PHE A 88 7.69 -11.01 -6.32
N ALA A 89 8.01 -9.83 -6.80
CA ALA A 89 8.51 -8.75 -5.96
C ALA A 89 7.34 -8.06 -5.25
N VAL A 90 7.57 -7.54 -4.05
CA VAL A 90 6.58 -6.76 -3.30
C VAL A 90 7.18 -5.43 -2.89
N LEU A 91 6.44 -4.36 -3.10
CA LEU A 91 6.72 -3.03 -2.55
C LEU A 91 5.63 -2.67 -1.55
N ASP A 92 5.97 -2.64 -0.27
CA ASP A 92 5.04 -2.27 0.81
C ASP A 92 5.25 -0.78 1.13
N MET A 93 4.33 0.07 0.65
CA MET A 93 4.50 1.53 0.66
C MET A 93 4.13 2.15 1.99
N ASN A 94 4.96 3.10 2.41
CA ASN A 94 4.65 4.14 3.38
C ASN A 94 4.51 5.46 2.62
N TYR A 95 3.38 5.66 1.97
CA TYR A 95 3.08 6.87 1.19
C TYR A 95 3.10 8.14 2.08
N ARG A 96 3.23 9.31 1.48
CA ARG A 96 3.16 10.60 2.19
C ARG A 96 1.82 10.70 2.95
N GLY A 97 1.91 10.78 4.26
CA GLY A 97 0.77 10.65 5.17
C GLY A 97 0.95 9.56 6.21
N SER A 98 1.82 8.57 5.95
CA SER A 98 2.14 7.51 6.90
C SER A 98 2.78 8.04 8.17
N THR A 99 2.53 7.34 9.28
CA THR A 99 3.19 7.59 10.56
C THR A 99 4.65 7.10 10.55
N GLY A 100 5.42 7.41 11.59
CA GLY A 100 6.79 6.92 11.74
C GLY A 100 7.89 7.79 11.08
N PHE A 101 7.56 8.67 10.12
CA PHE A 101 8.56 9.46 9.38
C PHE A 101 8.72 10.92 9.86
N SER A 102 7.70 11.54 10.31
CA SER A 102 7.66 12.85 11.01
C SER A 102 6.23 13.40 11.02
N ARG A 103 6.01 14.48 11.81
CA ARG A 103 4.73 15.22 11.76
C ARG A 103 4.51 15.90 10.41
N ALA A 104 5.57 16.40 9.77
CA ALA A 104 5.49 17.05 8.46
C ALA A 104 5.06 16.03 7.39
N TYR A 105 5.68 14.85 7.37
CA TYR A 105 5.34 13.76 6.44
C TYR A 105 3.87 13.33 6.60
N ARG A 106 3.45 13.07 7.84
CA ARG A 106 2.06 12.68 8.13
C ARG A 106 1.03 13.73 7.69
N ARG A 107 1.36 15.03 7.82
CA ARG A 107 0.46 16.12 7.44
C ARG A 107 0.26 16.28 5.94
N ARG A 108 1.13 15.65 5.11
CA ARG A 108 0.99 15.71 3.65
C ARG A 108 -0.34 15.15 3.16
N LEU A 109 -0.90 14.16 3.85
CA LEU A 109 -2.20 13.57 3.47
C LEU A 109 -3.40 14.49 3.72
N LYS A 110 -3.22 15.57 4.50
CA LYS A 110 -4.33 16.48 4.83
C LYS A 110 -4.89 17.12 3.57
N GLY A 111 -6.20 16.90 3.32
CA GLY A 111 -6.88 17.37 2.12
C GLY A 111 -6.45 16.69 0.81
N ALA A 112 -5.62 15.63 0.87
CA ALA A 112 -5.01 15.02 -0.31
C ALA A 112 -5.14 13.49 -0.38
N TRP A 113 -5.95 12.88 0.48
CA TRP A 113 -6.22 11.44 0.43
C TRP A 113 -6.97 11.06 -0.85
N GLY A 114 -6.56 9.97 -1.47
CA GLY A 114 -7.00 9.56 -2.80
C GLY A 114 -6.23 10.22 -3.95
N CYS A 115 -5.25 11.08 -3.62
CA CYS A 115 -4.35 11.71 -4.59
C CYS A 115 -2.89 11.30 -4.31
N ILE A 116 -2.28 11.84 -3.24
CA ILE A 116 -0.85 11.64 -3.00
C ILE A 116 -0.49 10.19 -2.60
N ASP A 117 -1.37 9.48 -1.95
CA ASP A 117 -1.21 8.05 -1.65
C ASP A 117 -1.20 7.21 -2.94
N VAL A 118 -2.03 7.57 -3.93
CA VAL A 118 -2.04 6.96 -5.28
C VAL A 118 -0.77 7.32 -6.03
N GLU A 119 -0.43 8.62 -6.08
CA GLU A 119 0.79 9.11 -6.73
C GLU A 119 2.04 8.40 -6.21
N ASP A 120 2.17 8.26 -4.88
CA ASP A 120 3.34 7.64 -4.25
C ASP A 120 3.44 6.14 -4.55
N CYS A 121 2.31 5.43 -4.56
CA CYS A 121 2.27 4.02 -4.93
C CYS A 121 2.67 3.81 -6.40
N ALA A 122 2.15 4.62 -7.31
CA ALA A 122 2.49 4.57 -8.73
C ALA A 122 3.94 5.01 -8.98
N ALA A 123 4.41 6.05 -8.30
CA ALA A 123 5.80 6.49 -8.37
C ALA A 123 6.77 5.41 -7.89
N GLY A 124 6.43 4.71 -6.80
CA GLY A 124 7.22 3.58 -6.29
C GLY A 124 7.34 2.44 -7.30
N ALA A 125 6.23 2.07 -7.95
CA ALA A 125 6.23 1.05 -8.99
C ALA A 125 7.09 1.45 -10.19
N ARG A 126 6.89 2.65 -10.71
CA ARG A 126 7.67 3.19 -11.84
C ARG A 126 9.15 3.34 -11.50
N TRP A 127 9.47 3.76 -10.27
CA TRP A 127 10.85 3.90 -9.83
C TRP A 127 11.56 2.54 -9.81
N LEU A 128 10.96 1.49 -9.24
CA LEU A 128 11.52 0.13 -9.23
C LEU A 128 11.72 -0.42 -10.65
N SER A 129 10.75 -0.17 -11.54
CA SER A 129 10.85 -0.55 -12.95
C SER A 129 12.01 0.17 -13.64
N ASN A 130 12.18 1.47 -13.41
CA ASN A 130 13.28 2.27 -13.97
C ASN A 130 14.67 1.84 -13.43
N GLN A 131 14.72 1.26 -12.22
CA GLN A 131 15.94 0.62 -11.71
C GLN A 131 16.22 -0.76 -12.35
N GLY A 132 15.29 -1.29 -13.14
CA GLY A 132 15.41 -2.64 -13.71
C GLY A 132 15.21 -3.76 -12.68
N TRP A 133 14.49 -3.50 -11.59
CA TRP A 133 14.25 -4.49 -10.53
C TRP A 133 12.98 -5.29 -10.73
N VAL A 134 12.02 -4.77 -11.51
CA VAL A 134 10.71 -5.39 -11.77
C VAL A 134 10.27 -5.15 -13.20
N ASP A 135 9.38 -6.00 -13.70
CA ASP A 135 8.80 -5.89 -15.03
C ASP A 135 7.74 -4.78 -15.09
N PRO A 136 7.93 -3.75 -15.94
CA PRO A 136 6.97 -2.65 -16.08
C PRO A 136 5.61 -3.07 -16.63
N GLN A 137 5.49 -4.22 -17.27
CA GLN A 137 4.25 -4.71 -17.85
C GLN A 137 3.46 -5.62 -16.90
N ARG A 138 4.06 -6.03 -15.77
CA ARG A 138 3.47 -6.96 -14.82
C ARG A 138 3.44 -6.35 -13.42
N MET A 139 2.77 -5.20 -13.28
CA MET A 139 2.62 -4.50 -12.01
C MET A 139 1.17 -4.52 -11.55
N ALA A 140 0.95 -4.95 -10.32
CA ALA A 140 -0.37 -5.00 -9.68
C ALA A 140 -0.37 -4.23 -8.36
N MET A 141 -1.55 -3.81 -7.92
CA MET A 141 -1.72 -3.13 -6.64
C MET A 141 -2.67 -3.89 -5.72
N SER A 142 -2.40 -3.90 -4.41
CA SER A 142 -3.28 -4.53 -3.43
C SER A 142 -3.31 -3.76 -2.12
N GLY A 143 -4.49 -3.65 -1.52
CA GLY A 143 -4.67 -3.01 -0.23
C GLY A 143 -6.00 -3.37 0.43
N GLY A 144 -6.09 -3.07 1.72
CA GLY A 144 -7.32 -3.30 2.49
C GLY A 144 -7.80 -2.02 3.17
N SER A 145 -9.13 -1.86 3.34
CA SER A 145 -9.73 -0.66 3.94
C SER A 145 -9.31 0.60 3.18
N ALA A 146 -8.70 1.59 3.84
CA ALA A 146 -8.14 2.77 3.17
C ALA A 146 -7.13 2.41 2.07
N GLY A 147 -6.31 1.36 2.25
CA GLY A 147 -5.42 0.85 1.19
C GLY A 147 -6.19 0.21 0.03
N GLY A 148 -7.36 -0.38 0.28
CA GLY A 148 -8.27 -0.86 -0.75
C GLY A 148 -8.88 0.29 -1.57
N TYR A 149 -9.20 1.41 -0.93
CA TYR A 149 -9.60 2.65 -1.59
C TYR A 149 -8.46 3.18 -2.48
N THR A 150 -7.23 3.30 -1.94
CA THR A 150 -6.06 3.72 -2.72
C THR A 150 -5.83 2.80 -3.93
N THR A 151 -6.06 1.48 -3.76
CA THR A 151 -6.00 0.51 -4.87
C THR A 151 -7.04 0.84 -5.95
N LEU A 152 -8.31 1.02 -5.58
CA LEU A 152 -9.36 1.36 -6.54
C LEU A 152 -9.07 2.69 -7.25
N CYS A 153 -8.63 3.71 -6.50
CA CYS A 153 -8.23 4.98 -7.09
C CYS A 153 -7.07 4.82 -8.09
N ALA A 154 -6.05 4.05 -7.74
CA ALA A 154 -4.91 3.82 -8.62
C ALA A 154 -5.31 3.13 -9.93
N LEU A 155 -6.23 2.16 -9.87
CA LEU A 155 -6.72 1.46 -11.07
C LEU A 155 -7.69 2.30 -11.91
N THR A 156 -8.36 3.28 -11.30
CA THR A 156 -9.33 4.13 -11.99
C THR A 156 -8.69 5.40 -12.58
N PHE A 157 -7.73 6.00 -11.88
CA PHE A 157 -7.18 7.33 -12.21
C PHE A 157 -5.72 7.30 -12.68
N ASP A 158 -5.03 6.15 -12.61
CA ASP A 158 -3.66 5.97 -13.08
C ASP A 158 -3.56 4.71 -13.95
N ASN A 159 -2.64 4.69 -14.91
CA ASN A 159 -2.45 3.58 -15.85
C ASN A 159 -1.20 2.73 -15.53
N CYS A 160 -0.68 2.84 -14.32
CA CYS A 160 0.54 2.14 -13.91
C CYS A 160 0.34 0.63 -13.70
N PHE A 161 -0.86 0.22 -13.31
CA PHE A 161 -1.14 -1.13 -12.86
C PHE A 161 -2.00 -1.91 -13.86
N SER A 162 -1.62 -3.18 -14.09
CA SER A 162 -2.32 -4.09 -15.00
C SER A 162 -3.39 -4.94 -14.30
N ALA A 163 -3.45 -4.92 -12.97
CA ALA A 163 -4.44 -5.61 -12.16
C ALA A 163 -4.43 -5.07 -10.72
N GLY A 164 -5.50 -5.33 -9.97
CA GLY A 164 -5.54 -5.00 -8.56
C GLY A 164 -6.41 -5.90 -7.71
N ALA A 165 -6.21 -5.80 -6.39
CA ALA A 165 -7.05 -6.48 -5.41
C ALA A 165 -7.40 -5.53 -4.26
N SER A 166 -8.63 -5.05 -4.25
CA SER A 166 -9.18 -4.23 -3.18
C SER A 166 -9.91 -5.10 -2.17
N HIS A 167 -9.40 -5.15 -0.94
CA HIS A 167 -10.03 -5.89 0.14
C HIS A 167 -10.84 -4.93 1.00
N TYR A 168 -12.18 -5.10 1.00
CA TYR A 168 -13.10 -4.22 1.77
C TYR A 168 -12.76 -2.73 1.65
N GLY A 169 -12.38 -2.30 0.43
CA GLY A 169 -12.05 -0.92 0.11
C GLY A 169 -13.29 -0.05 -0.06
N ILE A 170 -13.07 1.25 -0.07
CA ILE A 170 -14.13 2.25 -0.20
C ILE A 170 -14.23 2.63 -1.68
N GLY A 171 -15.39 2.44 -2.29
CA GLY A 171 -15.66 2.86 -3.67
C GLY A 171 -16.29 4.25 -3.75
N ASP A 172 -17.01 4.67 -2.69
CA ASP A 172 -17.71 5.96 -2.59
C ASP A 172 -17.40 6.63 -1.24
N LEU A 173 -16.72 7.75 -1.31
CA LEU A 173 -16.36 8.55 -0.14
C LEU A 173 -17.57 9.28 0.45
N SER A 174 -18.57 9.61 -0.36
CA SER A 174 -19.80 10.28 0.12
C SER A 174 -20.63 9.33 0.97
N ALA A 175 -20.72 8.06 0.56
CA ALA A 175 -21.34 7.02 1.35
C ALA A 175 -20.60 6.80 2.68
N LEU A 176 -19.27 6.79 2.65
CA LEU A 176 -18.46 6.70 3.88
C LEU A 176 -18.70 7.89 4.82
N ALA A 177 -18.82 9.13 4.30
CA ALA A 177 -19.05 10.32 5.11
C ALA A 177 -20.42 10.30 5.83
N THR A 178 -21.43 9.71 5.19
CA THR A 178 -22.81 9.68 5.70
C THR A 178 -23.10 8.49 6.59
N ASP A 179 -22.41 7.35 6.38
CA ASP A 179 -22.69 6.06 7.04
C ASP A 179 -21.53 5.58 7.92
N THR A 180 -20.70 6.49 8.42
CA THR A 180 -19.59 6.15 9.30
C THR A 180 -19.99 6.14 10.77
N HIS A 181 -19.25 5.38 11.61
CA HIS A 181 -19.49 5.35 13.03
C HIS A 181 -18.95 6.60 13.76
N LYS A 182 -19.42 6.83 14.97
CA LYS A 182 -19.14 8.03 15.78
C LYS A 182 -17.65 8.40 15.87
N PHE A 183 -16.75 7.42 15.97
CA PHE A 183 -15.32 7.68 16.14
C PHE A 183 -14.65 8.23 14.87
N GLU A 184 -15.22 7.97 13.70
CA GLU A 184 -14.69 8.44 12.41
C GLU A 184 -15.51 9.60 11.80
N SER A 185 -16.60 10.02 12.45
CA SER A 185 -17.56 11.00 11.92
C SER A 185 -16.95 12.34 11.45
N ARG A 186 -15.76 12.71 11.95
CA ARG A 186 -15.04 13.93 11.55
C ARG A 186 -13.65 13.64 10.97
N TYR A 187 -13.34 12.37 10.75
CA TYR A 187 -12.01 11.95 10.28
C TYR A 187 -11.76 12.42 8.85
N LEU A 188 -12.76 12.30 8.00
CA LEU A 188 -12.69 12.69 6.59
C LEU A 188 -12.54 14.20 6.40
N ASP A 189 -12.99 15.02 7.34
CA ASP A 189 -12.82 16.50 7.27
C ASP A 189 -11.33 16.89 7.13
N GLY A 190 -10.45 16.12 7.79
CA GLY A 190 -9.02 16.34 7.70
C GLY A 190 -8.35 15.74 6.49
N LEU A 191 -8.93 14.72 5.89
CA LEU A 191 -8.37 13.95 4.77
C LEU A 191 -8.81 14.48 3.40
N ILE A 192 -10.02 15.01 3.32
CA ILE A 192 -10.64 15.49 2.07
C ILE A 192 -11.11 16.93 2.27
N GLY A 193 -12.02 17.15 3.21
CA GLY A 193 -12.67 18.41 3.52
C GLY A 193 -13.96 18.18 4.30
N PRO A 194 -14.56 19.23 4.90
CA PRO A 194 -15.80 19.08 5.65
C PRO A 194 -16.96 18.66 4.72
N TRP A 195 -17.78 17.72 5.19
CA TRP A 195 -19.01 17.30 4.52
C TRP A 195 -20.19 18.09 5.08
N PRO A 196 -21.13 18.62 4.26
CA PRO A 196 -21.24 18.44 2.79
C PRO A 196 -20.50 19.49 1.94
N GLU A 197 -19.82 20.46 2.52
CA GLU A 197 -19.26 21.62 1.82
C GLU A 197 -18.22 21.21 0.75
N ALA A 198 -17.50 20.09 0.98
CA ALA A 198 -16.52 19.53 0.05
C ALA A 198 -17.10 18.40 -0.85
N GLU A 199 -18.42 18.31 -1.03
CA GLU A 199 -19.07 17.21 -1.79
C GLU A 199 -18.44 16.99 -3.18
N ALA A 200 -18.04 18.05 -3.85
CA ALA A 200 -17.41 17.94 -5.16
C ALA A 200 -16.09 17.17 -5.11
N ASP A 201 -15.26 17.37 -4.08
CA ASP A 201 -14.00 16.63 -3.89
C ASP A 201 -14.28 15.17 -3.54
N TYR A 202 -15.27 14.89 -2.71
CA TYR A 202 -15.69 13.52 -2.40
C TYR A 202 -16.10 12.78 -3.65
N ARG A 203 -16.94 13.38 -4.48
CA ARG A 203 -17.38 12.79 -5.75
C ARG A 203 -16.22 12.59 -6.74
N ALA A 204 -15.38 13.60 -6.91
CA ALA A 204 -14.24 13.56 -7.84
C ALA A 204 -13.21 12.48 -7.48
N ARG A 205 -13.08 12.13 -6.18
CA ARG A 205 -12.14 11.13 -5.67
C ARG A 205 -12.80 9.78 -5.36
N SER A 206 -14.06 9.58 -5.71
CA SER A 206 -14.76 8.31 -5.53
C SER A 206 -14.67 7.44 -6.79
N PRO A 207 -13.92 6.33 -6.79
CA PRO A 207 -13.76 5.46 -7.96
C PRO A 207 -15.09 4.99 -8.55
N LEU A 208 -16.11 4.80 -7.73
CA LEU A 208 -17.45 4.39 -8.18
C LEU A 208 -18.06 5.34 -9.23
N HIS A 209 -17.78 6.63 -9.13
CA HIS A 209 -18.31 7.64 -10.07
C HIS A 209 -17.48 7.77 -11.35
N HIS A 210 -16.39 7.03 -11.46
CA HIS A 210 -15.44 7.05 -12.57
C HIS A 210 -15.09 5.64 -13.05
N ALA A 211 -16.02 4.68 -12.87
CA ALA A 211 -15.79 3.28 -13.17
C ALA A 211 -15.45 3.01 -14.65
N GLU A 212 -15.78 3.93 -15.54
CA GLU A 212 -15.36 3.91 -16.94
C GLU A 212 -13.85 4.05 -17.16
N GLY A 213 -13.14 4.59 -16.17
CA GLY A 213 -11.66 4.67 -16.18
C GLY A 213 -10.98 3.36 -15.82
N LEU A 214 -11.74 2.35 -15.37
CA LEU A 214 -11.21 1.06 -14.95
C LEU A 214 -11.10 0.13 -16.17
N ASP A 215 -9.89 -0.08 -16.66
CA ASP A 215 -9.59 -0.89 -17.85
C ASP A 215 -8.83 -2.20 -17.58
N CYS A 216 -8.67 -2.58 -16.30
CA CYS A 216 -7.93 -3.76 -15.87
C CYS A 216 -8.73 -4.62 -14.86
N PRO A 217 -8.34 -5.90 -14.64
CA PRO A 217 -8.98 -6.78 -13.67
C PRO A 217 -8.88 -6.28 -12.23
N VAL A 218 -10.00 -6.37 -11.46
CA VAL A 218 -10.10 -6.06 -10.02
C VAL A 218 -10.75 -7.22 -9.28
#